data_0ec5e87d641a1723c8780e38160d9499
#
_entry.id   0ec5e87d641a1723c8780e38160d9499
#
_cell.length_a   1.000
_cell.length_b   1.000
_cell.length_c   1.000
_cell.angle_alpha   90.00
_cell.angle_beta   90.00
_cell.angle_gamma   90.00
#
_symmetry.space_group_name_H-M   'P 1'
#
loop_
_entity.id
_entity.type
_entity.pdbx_description
1 polymer ?
#
loop_
_entity_poly.entity_id
_entity_poly.type
_entity_poly.pdbx_seq_one_letter_code
_entity_poly.pdbx_strand_id
1 'polypeptide(L)'
;MYMSANFQVISDPVVFQNAQVTIYRAQKVVTMNPQMPWAECVAVAGGTIIAVGDFIDMEAYFKAHAASYQINDTFINNVIYPGFIEAHMHAQQSGLYNMNYVYIGYFDRHTADGEISRGCKTPDEIIAKLREVIEKNPGKYNDQNWLSTYGIDPLILGDAKLENINSKWLDQVSSTVPICLNHASGHLMTVNTRAIELSSMLSTTTISAVIRTAAATATLPSPNLCPMF
;
A
#
# COMPACT_ATOMS: atom_id res chain seq x y z
N MET A 1 -26.75 -30.40 -21.95
CA MET A 1 -26.64 -28.97 -21.75
C MET A 1 -25.17 -28.71 -21.40
N TYR A 2 -24.36 -28.28 -22.36
CA TYR A 2 -22.95 -27.96 -22.10
C TYR A 2 -22.91 -26.66 -21.30
N MET A 3 -22.70 -26.73 -19.98
CA MET A 3 -22.19 -25.57 -19.26
C MET A 3 -20.77 -25.36 -19.75
N SER A 4 -20.44 -24.19 -20.26
CA SER A 4 -19.08 -23.87 -20.56
C SER A 4 -18.25 -23.88 -19.26
N ALA A 5 -16.95 -24.12 -19.36
CA ALA A 5 -16.06 -24.13 -18.18
C ALA A 5 -16.00 -22.77 -17.46
N ASN A 6 -16.62 -21.73 -18.03
CA ASN A 6 -16.53 -20.33 -17.63
C ASN A 6 -17.84 -19.73 -17.12
N PHE A 7 -18.74 -20.53 -16.57
CA PHE A 7 -19.97 -20.04 -15.94
C PHE A 7 -20.27 -20.79 -14.65
N GLN A 8 -20.48 -20.04 -13.58
CA GLN A 8 -20.77 -20.57 -12.26
C GLN A 8 -22.00 -19.90 -11.66
N VAL A 9 -22.97 -20.68 -11.23
CA VAL A 9 -24.08 -20.27 -10.38
C VAL A 9 -23.64 -20.42 -8.92
N ILE A 10 -23.71 -19.33 -8.16
CA ILE A 10 -23.22 -19.26 -6.77
C ILE A 10 -24.35 -19.54 -5.78
N SER A 11 -25.59 -19.21 -6.13
CA SER A 11 -26.75 -19.40 -5.26
C SER A 11 -27.88 -20.11 -5.98
N ASP A 12 -28.74 -20.82 -5.22
CA ASP A 12 -29.84 -21.62 -5.74
C ASP A 12 -30.78 -20.75 -6.58
N PRO A 13 -31.18 -21.22 -7.81
CA PRO A 13 -32.13 -20.54 -8.67
C PRO A 13 -33.47 -20.22 -8.03
N VAL A 14 -33.90 -20.97 -7.02
CA VAL A 14 -35.18 -20.75 -6.30
C VAL A 14 -35.23 -19.39 -5.62
N VAL A 15 -34.09 -18.85 -5.22
CA VAL A 15 -33.97 -17.52 -4.57
C VAL A 15 -34.25 -16.38 -5.56
N PHE A 16 -34.15 -16.65 -6.88
CA PHE A 16 -34.25 -15.61 -7.92
C PHE A 16 -35.63 -15.46 -8.55
N GLN A 17 -36.56 -16.38 -8.30
CA GLN A 17 -37.87 -16.41 -8.99
C GLN A 17 -38.71 -15.14 -8.80
N ASN A 18 -38.41 -14.33 -7.78
CA ASN A 18 -39.11 -13.08 -7.48
C ASN A 18 -38.20 -11.87 -7.36
N ALA A 19 -36.90 -11.98 -7.63
CA ALA A 19 -35.93 -10.85 -7.52
C ALA A 19 -35.53 -10.35 -8.91
N GLN A 20 -35.51 -9.03 -9.08
CA GLN A 20 -34.93 -8.41 -10.26
C GLN A 20 -33.42 -8.74 -10.30
N VAL A 21 -32.98 -9.45 -11.33
CA VAL A 21 -31.60 -9.75 -11.58
C VAL A 21 -30.97 -8.62 -12.42
N THR A 22 -29.80 -8.12 -12.02
CA THR A 22 -28.99 -7.21 -12.84
C THR A 22 -27.71 -7.91 -13.24
N ILE A 23 -27.46 -8.04 -14.54
CA ILE A 23 -26.21 -8.55 -15.10
C ILE A 23 -25.31 -7.36 -15.41
N TYR A 24 -24.26 -7.18 -14.63
CA TYR A 24 -23.23 -6.17 -14.87
C TYR A 24 -22.19 -6.76 -15.80
N ARG A 25 -22.03 -6.16 -16.98
CA ARG A 25 -20.96 -6.49 -17.91
C ARG A 25 -19.75 -5.62 -17.65
N ALA A 26 -18.56 -6.21 -17.79
CA ALA A 26 -17.30 -5.52 -17.58
C ALA A 26 -16.25 -5.91 -18.63
N GLN A 27 -15.22 -5.11 -18.81
CA GLN A 27 -14.05 -5.53 -19.57
C GLN A 27 -13.46 -6.83 -18.99
N LYS A 28 -13.49 -6.96 -17.66
CA LYS A 28 -13.00 -8.11 -16.92
C LYS A 28 -13.59 -8.14 -15.52
N VAL A 29 -13.99 -9.30 -15.05
CA VAL A 29 -14.35 -9.55 -13.66
C VAL A 29 -13.29 -10.47 -13.05
N VAL A 30 -12.65 -10.03 -11.98
CA VAL A 30 -11.69 -10.83 -11.21
C VAL A 30 -12.47 -11.67 -10.20
N THR A 31 -12.44 -12.99 -10.33
CA THR A 31 -13.28 -13.87 -9.51
C THR A 31 -12.60 -14.35 -8.23
N MET A 32 -11.27 -14.28 -8.15
CA MET A 32 -10.43 -14.90 -7.12
C MET A 32 -10.55 -16.42 -7.05
N ASN A 33 -11.19 -17.05 -8.04
CA ASN A 33 -11.32 -18.50 -8.16
C ASN A 33 -10.21 -19.01 -9.12
N PRO A 34 -9.27 -19.86 -8.66
CA PRO A 34 -8.17 -20.37 -9.51
C PRO A 34 -8.65 -21.14 -10.75
N GLN A 35 -9.83 -21.78 -10.70
CA GLN A 35 -10.37 -22.54 -11.82
C GLN A 35 -11.05 -21.64 -12.87
N MET A 36 -11.45 -20.42 -12.46
CA MET A 36 -12.06 -19.42 -13.35
C MET A 36 -11.60 -18.03 -12.91
N PRO A 37 -10.33 -17.66 -13.10
CA PRO A 37 -9.76 -16.43 -12.54
C PRO A 37 -10.38 -15.15 -13.11
N TRP A 38 -11.01 -15.25 -14.30
CA TRP A 38 -11.59 -14.15 -15.03
C TRP A 38 -12.98 -14.50 -15.55
N ALA A 39 -13.85 -13.49 -15.62
CA ALA A 39 -15.17 -13.57 -16.22
C ALA A 39 -15.50 -12.27 -16.98
N GLU A 40 -16.56 -12.27 -17.79
CA GLU A 40 -17.06 -11.10 -18.53
C GLU A 40 -18.16 -10.35 -17.79
N CYS A 41 -18.89 -11.04 -16.92
CA CYS A 41 -20.00 -10.44 -16.20
C CYS A 41 -20.26 -11.09 -14.84
N VAL A 42 -21.02 -10.37 -14.03
CA VAL A 42 -21.52 -10.80 -12.72
C VAL A 42 -23.01 -10.48 -12.63
N ALA A 43 -23.82 -11.43 -12.18
CA ALA A 43 -25.23 -11.24 -11.92
C ALA A 43 -25.49 -11.01 -10.43
N VAL A 44 -26.29 -10.00 -10.13
CA VAL A 44 -26.65 -9.58 -8.77
C VAL A 44 -28.15 -9.54 -8.62
N ALA A 45 -28.67 -10.10 -7.53
CA ALA A 45 -30.06 -9.99 -7.11
C ALA A 45 -30.11 -9.69 -5.61
N GLY A 46 -30.93 -8.71 -5.22
CA GLY A 46 -31.10 -8.35 -3.80
C GLY A 46 -29.81 -7.98 -3.08
N GLY A 47 -28.82 -7.39 -3.80
CA GLY A 47 -27.51 -7.05 -3.23
C GLY A 47 -26.52 -8.22 -3.11
N THR A 48 -26.90 -9.42 -3.60
CA THR A 48 -26.07 -10.62 -3.54
C THR A 48 -25.59 -11.03 -4.92
N ILE A 49 -24.33 -11.41 -5.06
CA ILE A 49 -23.79 -12.01 -6.29
C ILE A 49 -24.35 -13.42 -6.40
N ILE A 50 -25.01 -13.71 -7.52
CA ILE A 50 -25.72 -14.96 -7.73
C ILE A 50 -25.16 -15.83 -8.84
N ALA A 51 -24.43 -15.20 -9.79
CA ALA A 51 -23.71 -15.92 -10.84
C ALA A 51 -22.53 -15.06 -11.33
N VAL A 52 -21.54 -15.74 -11.88
CA VAL A 52 -20.36 -15.12 -12.52
C VAL A 52 -19.92 -15.98 -13.70
N GLY A 53 -19.47 -15.36 -14.80
CA GLY A 53 -18.98 -16.09 -15.98
C GLY A 53 -19.09 -15.32 -17.28
N ASP A 54 -19.10 -16.06 -18.39
CA ASP A 54 -19.25 -15.51 -19.72
C ASP A 54 -20.68 -15.03 -19.97
N PHE A 55 -20.82 -13.91 -20.66
CA PHE A 55 -22.12 -13.25 -20.82
C PHE A 55 -23.13 -14.12 -21.58
N ILE A 56 -22.69 -14.80 -22.64
CA ILE A 56 -23.59 -15.65 -23.47
C ILE A 56 -24.21 -16.79 -22.65
N ASP A 57 -23.40 -17.45 -21.82
CA ASP A 57 -23.86 -18.56 -20.99
C ASP A 57 -24.77 -18.08 -19.87
N MET A 58 -24.45 -16.95 -19.27
CA MET A 58 -25.27 -16.33 -18.23
C MET A 58 -26.63 -15.90 -18.76
N GLU A 59 -26.65 -15.24 -19.92
CA GLU A 59 -27.93 -14.85 -20.55
C GLU A 59 -28.78 -16.05 -20.92
N ALA A 60 -28.19 -17.10 -21.51
CA ALA A 60 -28.85 -18.33 -21.83
C ALA A 60 -29.46 -19.02 -20.58
N TYR A 61 -28.71 -19.02 -19.47
CA TYR A 61 -29.15 -19.57 -18.20
C TYR A 61 -30.40 -18.83 -17.67
N PHE A 62 -30.38 -17.50 -17.58
CA PHE A 62 -31.53 -16.75 -17.06
C PHE A 62 -32.76 -16.83 -17.98
N LYS A 63 -32.57 -16.85 -19.30
CA LYS A 63 -33.66 -17.12 -20.26
C LYS A 63 -34.29 -18.50 -20.05
N ALA A 64 -33.50 -19.55 -19.88
CA ALA A 64 -33.98 -20.91 -19.68
C ALA A 64 -34.75 -21.07 -18.36
N HIS A 65 -34.44 -20.27 -17.33
CA HIS A 65 -35.13 -20.30 -16.03
C HIS A 65 -36.24 -19.25 -15.90
N ALA A 66 -36.63 -18.59 -17.02
CA ALA A 66 -37.68 -17.56 -17.08
C ALA A 66 -37.45 -16.42 -16.03
N ALA A 67 -36.24 -16.15 -15.65
CA ALA A 67 -35.91 -15.10 -14.70
C ALA A 67 -36.02 -13.72 -15.35
N SER A 68 -36.61 -12.77 -14.65
CA SER A 68 -36.57 -11.36 -15.08
C SER A 68 -35.16 -10.80 -14.82
N TYR A 69 -34.49 -10.31 -15.85
CA TYR A 69 -33.18 -9.71 -15.73
C TYR A 69 -33.04 -8.44 -16.58
N GLN A 70 -32.09 -7.58 -16.18
CA GLN A 70 -31.67 -6.44 -16.96
C GLN A 70 -30.14 -6.47 -17.14
N ILE A 71 -29.66 -5.90 -18.24
CA ILE A 71 -28.24 -5.78 -18.54
C ILE A 71 -27.80 -4.38 -18.17
N ASN A 72 -26.67 -4.28 -17.50
CA ASN A 72 -26.04 -3.02 -17.14
C ASN A 72 -24.61 -2.96 -17.64
N ASP A 73 -24.34 -2.05 -18.56
CA ASP A 73 -23.07 -1.85 -19.24
C ASP A 73 -22.20 -0.72 -18.62
N THR A 74 -22.58 -0.22 -17.45
CA THR A 74 -21.84 0.86 -16.78
C THR A 74 -20.36 0.57 -16.62
N PHE A 75 -20.01 -0.71 -16.47
CA PHE A 75 -18.63 -1.15 -16.24
C PHE A 75 -17.97 -1.81 -17.46
N ILE A 76 -18.55 -1.67 -18.67
CA ILE A 76 -18.08 -2.38 -19.87
C ILE A 76 -16.61 -2.14 -20.19
N ASN A 77 -16.08 -0.97 -19.85
CA ASN A 77 -14.66 -0.58 -20.02
C ASN A 77 -13.84 -0.64 -18.72
N ASN A 78 -14.39 -1.22 -17.65
CA ASN A 78 -13.77 -1.27 -16.34
C ASN A 78 -13.51 -2.71 -15.91
N VAL A 79 -12.60 -2.86 -14.93
CA VAL A 79 -12.37 -4.14 -14.26
C VAL A 79 -13.11 -4.15 -12.94
N ILE A 80 -13.93 -5.19 -12.72
CA ILE A 80 -14.62 -5.41 -11.44
C ILE A 80 -13.79 -6.35 -10.58
N TYR A 81 -13.51 -5.93 -9.35
CA TYR A 81 -12.86 -6.73 -8.31
C TYR A 81 -13.80 -6.99 -7.14
N PRO A 82 -13.65 -8.11 -6.42
CA PRO A 82 -14.26 -8.27 -5.11
C PRO A 82 -13.82 -7.14 -4.17
N GLY A 83 -14.67 -6.79 -3.21
CA GLY A 83 -14.29 -5.84 -2.16
C GLY A 83 -13.03 -6.32 -1.43
N PHE A 84 -12.12 -5.39 -1.15
CA PHE A 84 -10.91 -5.72 -0.42
C PHE A 84 -11.26 -6.05 1.04
N ILE A 85 -10.71 -7.18 1.52
CA ILE A 85 -10.81 -7.58 2.93
C ILE A 85 -9.45 -7.35 3.56
N GLU A 86 -9.40 -6.41 4.49
CA GLU A 86 -8.19 -6.13 5.27
C GLU A 86 -8.20 -6.98 6.54
N ALA A 87 -7.27 -7.91 6.63
CA ALA A 87 -7.09 -8.72 7.84
C ALA A 87 -6.35 -7.95 8.94
N HIS A 88 -5.29 -7.24 8.58
CA HIS A 88 -4.56 -6.31 9.44
C HIS A 88 -3.59 -5.46 8.60
N MET A 89 -3.93 -4.19 8.34
CA MET A 89 -3.09 -3.27 7.59
C MET A 89 -3.40 -1.81 7.97
N HIS A 90 -2.39 -0.97 7.94
CA HIS A 90 -2.54 0.48 8.02
C HIS A 90 -2.59 1.06 6.59
N ALA A 91 -3.70 0.88 5.88
CA ALA A 91 -3.82 1.19 4.44
C ALA A 91 -3.45 2.63 4.11
N GLN A 92 -3.96 3.61 4.90
CA GLN A 92 -3.65 5.03 4.72
C GLN A 92 -2.15 5.31 4.91
N GLN A 93 -1.56 4.77 5.97
CA GLN A 93 -0.13 4.94 6.28
C GLN A 93 0.75 4.31 5.22
N SER A 94 0.39 3.10 4.77
CA SER A 94 1.10 2.40 3.68
C SER A 94 1.05 3.19 2.37
N GLY A 95 -0.08 3.82 2.05
CA GLY A 95 -0.23 4.71 0.91
C GLY A 95 0.69 5.93 1.01
N LEU A 96 0.69 6.62 2.15
CA LEU A 96 1.56 7.78 2.40
C LEU A 96 3.05 7.41 2.28
N TYR A 97 3.45 6.28 2.85
CA TYR A 97 4.84 5.82 2.78
C TYR A 97 5.26 5.52 1.35
N ASN A 98 4.44 4.80 0.58
CA ASN A 98 4.77 4.46 -0.80
C ASN A 98 4.85 5.69 -1.73
N MET A 99 4.08 6.75 -1.45
CA MET A 99 4.07 7.96 -2.28
C MET A 99 5.19 8.96 -1.92
N ASN A 100 5.53 9.08 -0.65
CA ASN A 100 6.32 10.23 -0.18
C ASN A 100 7.65 9.84 0.47
N TYR A 101 7.86 8.56 0.82
CA TYR A 101 9.00 8.12 1.59
C TYR A 101 9.88 7.17 0.80
N VAL A 102 11.17 7.20 1.04
CA VAL A 102 12.14 6.27 0.45
C VAL A 102 12.13 4.96 1.24
N TYR A 103 11.86 3.86 0.55
CA TYR A 103 11.93 2.54 1.16
C TYR A 103 13.39 2.10 1.37
N ILE A 104 13.71 1.73 2.61
CA ILE A 104 15.05 1.23 3.02
C ILE A 104 14.96 -0.08 3.82
N GLY A 105 13.85 -0.80 3.71
CA GLY A 105 13.69 -2.08 4.38
C GLY A 105 14.53 -3.19 3.76
N TYR A 106 14.61 -4.32 4.44
CA TYR A 106 15.48 -5.45 4.09
C TYR A 106 15.05 -6.19 2.83
N PHE A 107 13.75 -6.36 2.60
CA PHE A 107 13.22 -7.15 1.49
C PHE A 107 12.98 -6.30 0.25
N ASP A 108 13.12 -6.91 -0.94
CA ASP A 108 12.67 -6.28 -2.17
C ASP A 108 11.14 -6.12 -2.15
N ARG A 109 10.62 -5.02 -2.72
CA ARG A 109 9.18 -4.71 -2.77
C ARG A 109 8.77 -4.29 -4.17
N HIS A 110 7.55 -4.70 -4.55
CA HIS A 110 6.90 -4.09 -5.71
C HIS A 110 6.32 -2.73 -5.32
N THR A 111 6.59 -1.74 -6.16
CA THR A 111 6.00 -0.41 -6.08
C THR A 111 4.62 -0.39 -6.76
N ALA A 112 3.84 0.65 -6.57
CA ALA A 112 2.49 0.75 -7.14
C ALA A 112 2.47 0.77 -8.68
N ASP A 113 3.56 1.20 -9.31
CA ASP A 113 3.78 1.21 -10.77
C ASP A 113 4.36 -0.11 -11.31
N GLY A 114 4.55 -1.12 -10.44
CA GLY A 114 5.01 -2.45 -10.79
C GLY A 114 6.53 -2.63 -10.84
N GLU A 115 7.30 -1.57 -10.58
CA GLU A 115 8.75 -1.64 -10.46
C GLU A 115 9.18 -2.36 -9.19
N ILE A 116 10.45 -2.75 -9.10
CA ILE A 116 11.03 -3.37 -7.92
C ILE A 116 11.90 -2.36 -7.18
N SER A 117 11.46 -1.94 -5.99
CA SER A 117 12.32 -1.24 -5.04
C SER A 117 13.18 -2.25 -4.30
N ARG A 118 14.49 -2.23 -4.57
CA ARG A 118 15.44 -3.11 -3.91
C ARG A 118 15.55 -2.81 -2.42
N GLY A 119 15.55 -3.87 -1.61
CA GLY A 119 15.81 -3.78 -0.18
C GLY A 119 17.29 -3.50 0.13
N CYS A 120 17.56 -3.05 1.35
CA CYS A 120 18.90 -2.85 1.88
C CYS A 120 19.21 -3.94 2.90
N LYS A 121 20.28 -4.71 2.66
CA LYS A 121 20.68 -5.85 3.49
C LYS A 121 21.65 -5.46 4.60
N THR A 122 22.34 -4.33 4.42
CA THR A 122 23.36 -3.84 5.35
C THR A 122 23.17 -2.34 5.62
N PRO A 123 23.68 -1.82 6.74
CA PRO A 123 23.71 -0.39 7.01
C PRO A 123 24.41 0.44 5.92
N ASP A 124 25.48 -0.10 5.31
CA ASP A 124 26.21 0.58 4.25
C ASP A 124 25.39 0.71 2.97
N GLU A 125 24.57 -0.29 2.64
CA GLU A 125 23.64 -0.22 1.52
C GLU A 125 22.57 0.85 1.74
N ILE A 126 22.12 1.07 2.99
CA ILE A 126 21.21 2.15 3.34
C ILE A 126 21.85 3.49 3.07
N ILE A 127 23.09 3.71 3.58
CA ILE A 127 23.83 4.96 3.35
C ILE A 127 24.04 5.21 1.85
N ALA A 128 24.45 4.19 1.10
CA ALA A 128 24.67 4.30 -0.34
C ALA A 128 23.36 4.67 -1.07
N LYS A 129 22.27 3.99 -0.76
CA LYS A 129 20.95 4.26 -1.36
C LYS A 129 20.46 5.67 -1.09
N LEU A 130 20.60 6.16 0.15
CA LEU A 130 20.16 7.51 0.51
C LEU A 130 20.98 8.60 -0.17
N ARG A 131 22.29 8.41 -0.31
CA ARG A 131 23.16 9.31 -1.10
C ARG A 131 22.72 9.35 -2.55
N GLU A 132 22.52 8.20 -3.17
CA GLU A 132 22.04 8.09 -4.56
C GLU A 132 20.68 8.81 -4.75
N VAL A 133 19.77 8.67 -3.79
CA VAL A 133 18.46 9.35 -3.84
C VAL A 133 18.63 10.88 -3.80
N ILE A 134 19.52 11.42 -2.98
CA ILE A 134 19.81 12.86 -2.92
C ILE A 134 20.44 13.32 -4.24
N GLU A 135 21.43 12.59 -4.74
CA GLU A 135 22.15 12.92 -5.99
C GLU A 135 21.21 12.92 -7.22
N LYS A 136 20.30 11.94 -7.31
CA LYS A 136 19.31 11.86 -8.40
C LYS A 136 18.22 12.92 -8.33
N ASN A 137 18.06 13.59 -7.21
CA ASN A 137 16.99 14.57 -6.97
C ASN A 137 17.57 15.90 -6.43
N PRO A 138 18.41 16.61 -7.20
CA PRO A 138 19.06 17.81 -6.73
C PRO A 138 18.05 18.89 -6.33
N GLY A 139 18.20 19.45 -5.14
CA GLY A 139 17.32 20.50 -4.61
C GLY A 139 15.96 20.04 -4.08
N LYS A 140 15.57 18.78 -4.31
CA LYS A 140 14.29 18.24 -3.82
C LYS A 140 14.26 18.21 -2.29
N TYR A 141 15.34 17.76 -1.67
CA TYR A 141 15.45 17.65 -0.21
C TYR A 141 16.19 18.85 0.37
N ASN A 142 15.56 19.53 1.30
CA ASN A 142 16.03 20.76 1.92
C ASN A 142 15.34 20.98 3.28
N ASP A 143 15.56 22.11 3.93
CA ASP A 143 15.04 22.42 5.26
C ASP A 143 13.50 22.40 5.38
N GLN A 144 12.78 22.60 4.26
CA GLN A 144 11.32 22.53 4.21
C GLN A 144 10.80 21.17 3.72
N ASN A 145 11.65 20.36 3.08
CA ASN A 145 11.28 19.07 2.52
C ASN A 145 12.33 18.00 2.87
N TRP A 146 12.12 17.32 3.98
CA TRP A 146 13.05 16.36 4.52
C TRP A 146 13.10 15.06 3.72
N LEU A 147 14.25 14.41 3.69
CA LEU A 147 14.36 13.05 3.18
C LEU A 147 13.79 12.08 4.22
N SER A 148 12.54 11.73 4.05
CA SER A 148 11.84 10.76 4.91
C SER A 148 11.94 9.36 4.34
N THR A 149 12.18 8.38 5.20
CA THR A 149 12.35 6.97 4.82
C THR A 149 11.49 6.06 5.69
N TYR A 150 11.33 4.80 5.29
CA TYR A 150 10.60 3.81 6.07
C TYR A 150 11.11 2.39 5.83
N GLY A 151 10.79 1.51 6.78
CA GLY A 151 10.97 0.07 6.65
C GLY A 151 12.27 -0.47 7.23
N ILE A 152 13.11 0.38 7.86
CA ILE A 152 14.29 -0.13 8.56
C ILE A 152 13.88 -0.95 9.78
N ASP A 153 14.42 -2.17 9.87
CA ASP A 153 14.30 -3.03 11.06
C ASP A 153 15.69 -3.50 11.47
N PRO A 154 16.26 -2.96 12.55
CA PRO A 154 17.57 -3.35 13.03
C PRO A 154 17.69 -4.82 13.42
N LEU A 155 16.58 -5.50 13.74
CA LEU A 155 16.60 -6.91 14.12
C LEU A 155 16.94 -7.85 12.97
N ILE A 156 16.69 -7.44 11.72
CA ILE A 156 16.95 -8.24 10.52
C ILE A 156 18.15 -7.75 9.71
N LEU A 157 18.76 -6.63 10.10
CA LEU A 157 19.97 -6.09 9.43
C LEU A 157 21.28 -6.77 9.89
N GLY A 158 21.22 -7.99 10.40
CA GLY A 158 22.38 -8.75 10.84
C GLY A 158 23.09 -8.11 12.04
N ASP A 159 24.37 -7.75 11.88
CA ASP A 159 25.20 -7.17 12.95
C ASP A 159 24.87 -5.68 13.26
N ALA A 160 23.84 -5.12 12.65
CA ALA A 160 23.43 -3.75 12.90
C ALA A 160 22.74 -3.63 14.25
N LYS A 161 23.48 -3.20 15.26
CA LYS A 161 22.88 -2.87 16.55
C LYS A 161 22.11 -1.56 16.45
N LEU A 162 20.92 -1.51 17.06
CA LEU A 162 20.07 -0.31 17.09
C LEU A 162 20.82 0.93 17.60
N GLU A 163 21.74 0.76 18.54
CA GLU A 163 22.58 1.84 19.11
C GLU A 163 23.52 2.48 18.07
N ASN A 164 23.87 1.73 17.01
CA ASN A 164 24.74 2.23 15.94
C ASN A 164 23.96 2.97 14.85
N ILE A 165 22.64 2.79 14.78
CA ILE A 165 21.74 3.52 13.87
C ILE A 165 21.31 4.81 14.57
N ASN A 166 22.17 5.80 14.57
CA ASN A 166 22.00 7.06 15.29
C ASN A 166 22.24 8.28 14.38
N SER A 167 22.13 9.49 14.92
CA SER A 167 22.29 10.74 14.15
C SER A 167 23.63 10.85 13.45
N LYS A 168 24.74 10.49 14.14
CA LYS A 168 26.09 10.53 13.56
C LYS A 168 26.28 9.55 12.41
N TRP A 169 25.63 8.39 12.50
CA TRP A 169 25.63 7.43 11.41
C TRP A 169 24.88 8.00 10.20
N LEU A 170 23.73 8.66 10.39
CA LEU A 170 22.97 9.32 9.32
C LEU A 170 23.69 10.55 8.76
N ASP A 171 24.49 11.27 9.54
CA ASP A 171 25.30 12.40 9.07
C ASP A 171 26.29 11.98 7.96
N GLN A 172 26.63 10.69 7.88
CA GLN A 172 27.41 10.16 6.76
C GLN A 172 26.69 10.27 5.41
N VAL A 173 25.36 10.30 5.39
CA VAL A 173 24.60 10.53 4.16
C VAL A 173 24.69 11.98 3.73
N SER A 174 24.34 12.90 4.61
CA SER A 174 24.40 14.34 4.38
C SER A 174 24.41 15.11 5.70
N SER A 175 25.23 16.15 5.77
CA SER A 175 25.22 17.12 6.88
C SER A 175 24.30 18.32 6.64
N THR A 176 23.75 18.47 5.43
CA THR A 176 22.95 19.65 5.02
C THR A 176 21.49 19.31 4.74
N VAL A 177 21.20 18.08 4.29
CA VAL A 177 19.84 17.60 4.07
C VAL A 177 19.31 16.99 5.36
N PRO A 178 18.15 17.44 5.90
CA PRO A 178 17.55 16.80 7.05
C PRO A 178 16.98 15.43 6.67
N ILE A 179 17.32 14.40 7.44
CA ILE A 179 16.98 13.00 7.17
C ILE A 179 16.21 12.42 8.36
N CYS A 180 15.13 11.70 8.06
CA CYS A 180 14.30 11.01 9.02
C CYS A 180 14.10 9.54 8.63
N LEU A 181 14.55 8.62 9.47
CA LEU A 181 14.32 7.19 9.36
C LEU A 181 13.15 6.75 10.22
N ASN A 182 12.06 6.31 9.62
CA ASN A 182 10.98 5.66 10.33
C ASN A 182 11.26 4.14 10.41
N HIS A 183 11.32 3.63 11.63
CA HIS A 183 11.53 2.20 11.86
C HIS A 183 10.27 1.40 11.52
N ALA A 184 10.46 0.13 11.16
CA ALA A 184 9.38 -0.77 10.77
C ALA A 184 8.32 -0.95 11.87
N SER A 185 8.71 -0.79 13.14
CA SER A 185 7.79 -0.86 14.28
C SER A 185 6.77 0.29 14.34
N GLY A 186 7.02 1.41 13.63
CA GLY A 186 6.22 2.65 13.75
C GLY A 186 6.39 3.39 15.09
N HIS A 187 7.21 2.88 16.01
CA HIS A 187 7.39 3.46 17.36
C HIS A 187 8.75 4.16 17.55
N LEU A 188 9.64 4.01 16.61
CA LEU A 188 10.98 4.58 16.67
C LEU A 188 11.28 5.37 15.40
N MET A 189 12.01 6.45 15.58
CA MET A 189 12.51 7.30 14.52
C MET A 189 13.96 7.63 14.81
N THR A 190 14.80 7.59 13.79
CA THR A 190 16.17 8.09 13.87
C THR A 190 16.31 9.29 12.92
N VAL A 191 16.88 10.38 13.40
CA VAL A 191 17.10 11.60 12.62
C VAL A 191 18.57 11.99 12.62
N ASN A 192 19.05 12.66 11.56
CA ASN A 192 20.41 13.19 11.51
C ASN A 192 20.55 14.51 12.29
N THR A 193 21.79 15.00 12.45
CA THR A 193 22.06 16.24 13.19
C THR A 193 21.34 17.44 12.59
N ARG A 194 21.26 17.56 11.26
CA ARG A 194 20.54 18.64 10.60
C ARG A 194 19.06 18.67 10.93
N ALA A 195 18.41 17.51 10.96
CA ALA A 195 17.00 17.41 11.36
C ALA A 195 16.77 17.78 12.83
N ILE A 196 17.71 17.42 13.72
CA ILE A 196 17.66 17.81 15.14
C ILE A 196 17.73 19.34 15.28
N GLU A 197 18.66 19.99 14.58
CA GLU A 197 18.83 21.44 14.61
C GLU A 197 17.57 22.18 14.18
N LEU A 198 16.93 21.72 13.10
CA LEU A 198 15.70 22.34 12.55
C LEU A 198 14.47 22.11 13.43
N SER A 199 14.38 20.99 14.12
CA SER A 199 13.20 20.63 14.92
C SER A 199 13.10 21.36 16.26
N SER A 200 14.07 22.21 16.62
CA SER A 200 14.12 22.89 17.94
C SER A 200 14.08 21.92 19.13
N MET A 201 14.37 20.65 18.94
CA MET A 201 14.37 19.61 19.99
C MET A 201 15.57 19.72 20.94
N LEU A 202 16.39 20.73 20.77
CA LEU A 202 17.69 20.89 21.47
C LEU A 202 17.63 21.61 22.81
N SER A 203 16.47 21.78 23.46
CA SER A 203 16.50 22.56 24.71
C SER A 203 16.84 21.77 25.96
N THR A 204 16.89 20.42 25.95
CA THR A 204 17.31 19.67 27.15
C THR A 204 17.82 18.26 26.82
N THR A 205 19.08 18.02 27.19
CA THR A 205 19.72 16.71 27.42
C THR A 205 20.16 15.93 26.17
N THR A 206 21.40 15.48 26.20
CA THR A 206 22.08 14.52 25.33
C THR A 206 21.15 13.37 24.89
N ILE A 207 20.42 13.54 23.81
CA ILE A 207 19.63 12.48 23.23
C ILE A 207 20.52 11.80 22.20
N SER A 208 21.03 10.62 22.52
CA SER A 208 21.28 9.58 21.51
C SER A 208 19.97 9.45 20.75
N ALA A 209 19.87 10.02 19.53
CA ALA A 209 18.59 10.34 18.95
C ALA A 209 17.86 9.10 18.41
N VAL A 210 17.44 8.23 19.29
CA VAL A 210 16.33 7.32 19.13
C VAL A 210 15.16 7.97 19.86
N ILE A 211 14.36 8.74 19.16
CA ILE A 211 13.15 9.33 19.73
C ILE A 211 12.16 8.19 19.87
N ARG A 212 11.93 7.76 21.10
CA ARG A 212 10.75 6.95 21.41
C ARG A 212 9.55 7.87 21.32
N THR A 213 8.62 7.59 20.44
CA THR A 213 7.32 8.27 20.38
C THR A 213 6.51 7.88 21.63
N ALA A 214 6.83 8.50 22.77
CA ALA A 214 5.85 8.68 23.82
C ALA A 214 4.98 9.85 23.40
N ALA A 215 3.66 9.67 23.41
CA ALA A 215 2.65 10.64 23.06
C ALA A 215 3.02 12.06 23.52
N ALA A 216 3.64 12.83 22.69
CA ALA A 216 3.88 14.24 22.87
C ALA A 216 3.09 14.97 21.78
N THR A 217 1.99 15.57 22.16
CA THR A 217 1.34 16.65 21.47
C THR A 217 2.32 17.84 21.34
N ALA A 218 3.29 17.73 20.45
CA ALA A 218 4.09 18.86 20.03
C ALA A 218 3.44 19.41 18.75
N THR A 219 2.92 20.61 18.83
CA THR A 219 2.50 21.42 17.69
C THR A 219 3.70 21.64 16.77
N LEU A 220 3.77 20.87 15.69
CA LEU A 220 4.77 21.06 14.64
C LEU A 220 4.39 22.25 13.77
N PRO A 221 5.31 23.13 13.44
CA PRO A 221 5.09 24.18 12.47
C PRO A 221 5.14 23.61 11.06
N SER A 222 4.01 23.61 10.37
CA SER A 222 3.74 23.31 8.97
C SER A 222 3.56 21.84 8.54
N PRO A 223 2.65 21.59 7.58
CA PRO A 223 2.22 20.25 7.17
C PRO A 223 3.22 19.45 6.31
N ASN A 224 4.42 19.97 6.09
CA ASN A 224 5.47 19.34 5.27
C ASN A 224 6.61 18.73 6.09
N LEU A 225 6.62 18.90 7.40
CA LEU A 225 7.55 18.25 8.29
C LEU A 225 7.00 16.87 8.64
N CYS A 226 7.88 15.86 8.67
CA CYS A 226 7.59 14.45 8.92
C CYS A 226 6.31 14.26 9.77
N PRO A 227 5.21 13.70 9.22
CA PRO A 227 3.99 13.53 10.00
C PRO A 227 4.26 12.52 11.10
N MET A 228 4.38 12.99 12.33
CA MET A 228 4.29 12.13 13.50
C MET A 228 2.82 11.79 13.72
N PHE A 229 2.53 10.51 13.91
CA PHE A 229 1.22 9.96 14.28
C PHE A 229 0.84 10.28 15.70
#